data_9266b1b5a0dd79040c998fdb47d520d7
#
_entry.id   9266b1b5a0dd79040c998fdb47d520d7
#
_cell.length_a   1.000
_cell.length_b   1.000
_cell.length_c   1.000
_cell.angle_alpha   90.00
_cell.angle_beta   90.00
_cell.angle_gamma   90.00
#
_symmetry.space_group_name_H-M   'P 1'
#
loop_
_entity.id
_entity.type
_entity.pdbx_description
1 polymer ?
#
loop_
_entity_poly.entity_id
_entity_poly.type
_entity_poly.pdbx_seq_one_letter_code
_entity_poly.pdbx_strand_id
1 'polypeptide(L)'
;GDIPRHRPARVGQHGSVDLWPLFVDEPAPERDAWDAAVDEESASSARKRMAMALAGEIRRQVEGGVAVFDRKGGDLRPAGYGDFLILVRRRDATFEEVIRALKTAGVPVAGADRLKLSSHIVFDDLIALARFALFPDDELSLACILRSPFCDVDEDGLYALAGEEKRGGLWRELRERAPERPEWTHAHDLLRFAIDQRGRDPFGFFAGLLNRVDDTGRSGRARVLARLGREAEEAVDETLNQVLAAEDRGGLDLETCVALLEAA
;
A
#
# COMPACT_ATOMS: atom_id res chain seq x y z
N GLY A 1 -29.52 26.57 -27.93
CA GLY A 1 -30.22 25.31 -27.76
C GLY A 1 -30.98 25.32 -26.47
N ASP A 2 -32.26 24.91 -26.50
CA ASP A 2 -33.09 24.83 -25.31
C ASP A 2 -32.48 23.86 -24.29
N ILE A 3 -32.31 24.34 -23.08
CA ILE A 3 -31.95 23.50 -21.93
C ILE A 3 -33.16 22.59 -21.63
N PRO A 4 -33.02 21.26 -21.75
CA PRO A 4 -34.13 20.37 -21.48
C PRO A 4 -34.59 20.54 -20.02
N ARG A 5 -35.90 20.79 -19.82
CA ARG A 5 -36.49 20.86 -18.48
C ARG A 5 -36.43 19.47 -17.85
N HIS A 6 -35.57 19.30 -16.85
CA HIS A 6 -35.56 18.10 -16.05
C HIS A 6 -36.82 18.03 -15.16
N ARG A 7 -37.53 16.93 -15.27
CA ARG A 7 -38.64 16.63 -14.36
C ARG A 7 -38.16 15.67 -13.29
N PRO A 8 -38.35 15.98 -12.00
CA PRO A 8 -37.96 15.05 -10.95
C PRO A 8 -38.78 13.77 -11.08
N ALA A 9 -38.10 12.62 -11.05
CA ALA A 9 -38.75 11.30 -11.05
C ALA A 9 -39.57 11.08 -9.76
N ARG A 10 -39.31 11.85 -8.71
CA ARG A 10 -39.99 11.80 -7.43
C ARG A 10 -40.53 13.19 -7.08
N VAL A 11 -41.83 13.30 -7.09
CA VAL A 11 -42.53 14.54 -6.71
C VAL A 11 -42.35 14.76 -5.20
N GLY A 12 -41.91 15.97 -4.82
CA GLY A 12 -41.72 16.34 -3.40
C GLY A 12 -40.31 16.08 -2.84
N GLN A 13 -39.36 15.51 -3.61
CA GLN A 13 -37.98 15.45 -3.22
C GLN A 13 -37.16 16.54 -3.92
N HIS A 14 -36.43 17.31 -3.13
CA HIS A 14 -35.52 18.33 -3.65
C HIS A 14 -34.14 17.69 -3.94
N GLY A 15 -33.52 18.13 -5.02
CA GLY A 15 -32.18 17.77 -5.39
C GLY A 15 -31.41 18.99 -5.90
N SER A 16 -30.10 19.05 -5.71
CA SER A 16 -29.22 20.07 -6.27
C SER A 16 -28.12 19.43 -7.10
N VAL A 17 -27.59 20.21 -8.00
CA VAL A 17 -26.36 19.92 -8.74
C VAL A 17 -25.44 21.10 -8.54
N ASP A 18 -24.32 20.85 -7.88
CA ASP A 18 -23.35 21.89 -7.56
C ASP A 18 -22.10 21.66 -8.41
N LEU A 19 -21.64 22.70 -9.08
CA LEU A 19 -20.41 22.68 -9.86
C LEU A 19 -19.29 23.34 -9.05
N TRP A 20 -18.26 22.57 -8.78
CA TRP A 20 -17.09 23.09 -8.07
C TRP A 20 -16.13 23.80 -9.04
N PRO A 21 -15.36 24.81 -8.56
CA PRO A 21 -14.34 25.45 -9.37
C PRO A 21 -13.25 24.45 -9.73
N LEU A 22 -12.64 24.66 -10.89
CA LEU A 22 -11.52 23.86 -11.34
C LEU A 22 -10.31 24.13 -10.44
N PHE A 23 -9.72 23.06 -9.92
CA PHE A 23 -8.43 23.11 -9.25
C PHE A 23 -7.33 23.04 -10.31
N VAL A 24 -6.48 24.03 -10.35
CA VAL A 24 -5.38 24.18 -11.34
C VAL A 24 -4.06 24.11 -10.58
N ASP A 25 -3.09 23.38 -11.10
CA ASP A 25 -1.74 23.37 -10.53
C ASP A 25 -1.13 24.75 -10.54
N GLU A 26 -0.53 25.15 -9.44
CA GLU A 26 0.26 26.38 -9.37
C GLU A 26 1.60 26.14 -10.08
N PRO A 27 2.12 27.18 -10.78
CA PRO A 27 3.46 27.08 -11.37
C PRO A 27 4.45 26.66 -10.29
N ALA A 28 5.17 25.56 -10.53
CA ALA A 28 6.23 25.15 -9.62
C ALA A 28 7.28 26.27 -9.55
N PRO A 29 7.76 26.63 -8.34
CA PRO A 29 8.91 27.52 -8.25
C PRO A 29 10.08 26.89 -9.01
N GLU A 30 10.81 27.70 -9.78
CA GLU A 30 12.05 27.27 -10.45
C GLU A 30 12.98 26.67 -9.37
N ARG A 31 13.13 25.36 -9.38
CA ARG A 31 14.09 24.65 -8.55
C ARG A 31 15.24 24.20 -9.43
N ASP A 32 16.46 24.34 -8.93
CA ASP A 32 17.64 23.81 -9.59
C ASP A 32 17.48 22.29 -9.80
N ALA A 33 17.85 21.83 -10.98
CA ALA A 33 17.62 20.44 -11.45
C ALA A 33 18.25 19.33 -10.57
N TRP A 34 19.05 19.69 -9.57
CA TRP A 34 19.71 18.78 -8.64
C TRP A 34 18.91 18.47 -7.37
N ASP A 35 17.92 19.31 -7.01
CA ASP A 35 17.18 19.16 -5.74
C ASP A 35 15.76 18.58 -5.89
N ALA A 36 15.38 18.19 -7.07
CA ALA A 36 14.08 17.59 -7.31
C ALA A 36 14.15 16.06 -7.18
N ALA A 37 13.73 15.53 -6.04
CA ALA A 37 13.25 14.16 -5.98
C ALA A 37 12.10 14.04 -7.01
N VAL A 38 12.29 13.22 -8.04
CA VAL A 38 11.45 13.16 -9.25
C VAL A 38 10.00 12.70 -8.96
N ASP A 39 9.70 12.22 -7.74
CA ASP A 39 8.43 11.60 -7.36
C ASP A 39 7.67 12.29 -6.21
N GLU A 40 8.12 13.43 -5.69
CA GLU A 40 7.33 14.18 -4.72
C GLU A 40 6.30 15.06 -5.44
N GLU A 41 5.07 14.56 -5.57
CA GLU A 41 3.93 15.44 -5.87
C GLU A 41 3.86 16.54 -4.81
N SER A 42 4.00 17.80 -5.27
CA SER A 42 3.91 18.97 -4.39
C SER A 42 2.65 18.88 -3.51
N ALA A 43 2.79 19.24 -2.23
CA ALA A 43 1.64 19.34 -1.32
C ALA A 43 0.57 20.33 -1.84
N SER A 44 0.95 21.24 -2.75
CA SER A 44 0.08 22.21 -3.42
C SER A 44 -0.53 21.70 -4.74
N SER A 45 -0.36 20.42 -5.11
CA SER A 45 -0.92 19.94 -6.37
C SER A 45 -2.44 20.11 -6.39
N ALA A 46 -2.98 20.47 -7.55
CA ALA A 46 -4.42 20.66 -7.75
C ALA A 46 -5.22 19.43 -7.31
N ARG A 47 -4.67 18.24 -7.53
CA ARG A 47 -5.24 16.95 -7.17
C ARG A 47 -5.38 16.79 -5.65
N LYS A 48 -4.32 17.08 -4.89
CA LYS A 48 -4.36 17.04 -3.41
C LYS A 48 -5.35 18.05 -2.84
N ARG A 49 -5.33 19.29 -3.35
CA ARG A 49 -6.27 20.33 -2.91
C ARG A 49 -7.72 19.95 -3.17
N MET A 50 -8.00 19.40 -4.34
CA MET A 50 -9.33 18.90 -4.69
C MET A 50 -9.77 17.76 -3.76
N ALA A 51 -8.90 16.79 -3.53
CA ALA A 51 -9.19 15.65 -2.66
C ALA A 51 -9.44 16.08 -1.21
N MET A 52 -8.65 17.00 -0.68
CA MET A 52 -8.85 17.57 0.66
C MET A 52 -10.15 18.37 0.76
N ALA A 53 -10.49 19.17 -0.26
CA ALA A 53 -11.74 19.92 -0.29
C ALA A 53 -12.96 18.98 -0.31
N LEU A 54 -12.89 17.90 -1.09
CA LEU A 54 -13.94 16.88 -1.14
C LEU A 54 -14.13 16.19 0.22
N ALA A 55 -13.05 15.74 0.85
CA ALA A 55 -13.08 15.10 2.15
C ALA A 55 -13.65 16.05 3.23
N GLY A 56 -13.21 17.31 3.23
CA GLY A 56 -13.71 18.33 4.14
C GLY A 56 -15.20 18.63 3.94
N GLU A 57 -15.69 18.67 2.71
CA GLU A 57 -17.11 18.90 2.41
C GLU A 57 -17.98 17.73 2.89
N ILE A 58 -17.58 16.49 2.63
CA ILE A 58 -18.31 15.30 3.13
C ILE A 58 -18.40 15.34 4.65
N ARG A 59 -17.29 15.60 5.32
CA ARG A 59 -17.26 15.70 6.78
C ARG A 59 -18.15 16.82 7.30
N ARG A 60 -18.10 18.00 6.68
CA ARG A 60 -18.93 19.16 7.03
C ARG A 60 -20.44 18.84 6.90
N GLN A 61 -20.83 18.13 5.85
CA GLN A 61 -22.24 17.75 5.63
C GLN A 61 -22.74 16.77 6.68
N VAL A 62 -21.92 15.76 7.04
CA VAL A 62 -22.29 14.78 8.07
C VAL A 62 -22.34 15.42 9.45
N GLU A 63 -21.30 16.18 9.84
CA GLU A 63 -21.25 16.88 11.13
C GLU A 63 -22.33 17.97 11.24
N GLY A 64 -22.68 18.60 10.12
CA GLY A 64 -23.76 19.60 10.04
C GLY A 64 -25.16 19.01 10.00
N GLY A 65 -25.31 17.69 9.98
CA GLY A 65 -26.59 17.01 10.00
C GLY A 65 -27.45 17.29 8.77
N VAL A 66 -26.83 17.43 7.58
CA VAL A 66 -27.58 17.61 6.32
C VAL A 66 -28.60 16.49 6.17
N ALA A 67 -29.87 16.89 5.89
CA ALA A 67 -30.97 15.94 5.80
C ALA A 67 -30.94 15.16 4.48
N VAL A 68 -31.04 13.84 4.56
CA VAL A 68 -31.20 12.93 3.42
C VAL A 68 -32.51 12.13 3.58
N PHE A 69 -33.12 11.78 2.46
CA PHE A 69 -34.34 10.99 2.47
C PHE A 69 -34.05 9.51 2.65
N ASP A 70 -34.55 8.93 3.74
CA ASP A 70 -34.47 7.49 3.96
C ASP A 70 -35.55 6.76 3.15
N ARG A 71 -35.09 5.94 2.18
CA ARG A 71 -36.00 5.15 1.35
C ARG A 71 -36.78 4.07 2.12
N LYS A 72 -36.24 3.58 3.23
CA LYS A 72 -36.85 2.50 4.01
C LYS A 72 -37.88 3.07 5.01
N GLY A 73 -37.51 4.17 5.67
CA GLY A 73 -38.37 4.82 6.65
C GLY A 73 -39.40 5.78 6.05
N GLY A 74 -39.16 6.32 4.85
CA GLY A 74 -40.06 7.31 4.22
C GLY A 74 -39.86 8.73 4.71
N ASP A 75 -38.91 8.96 5.63
CA ASP A 75 -38.69 10.23 6.32
C ASP A 75 -37.30 10.83 6.02
N LEU A 76 -37.08 12.07 6.45
CA LEU A 76 -35.78 12.72 6.42
C LEU A 76 -34.96 12.32 7.67
N ARG A 77 -33.70 11.97 7.48
CA ARG A 77 -32.72 11.72 8.55
C ARG A 77 -31.43 12.47 8.29
N PRO A 78 -30.61 12.70 9.31
CA PRO A 78 -29.24 13.19 9.10
C PRO A 78 -28.41 12.26 8.16
N ALA A 79 -27.60 12.84 7.29
CA ALA A 79 -26.70 12.11 6.45
C ALA A 79 -25.61 11.41 7.27
N GLY A 80 -25.33 10.16 6.94
CA GLY A 80 -24.15 9.42 7.40
C GLY A 80 -23.14 9.27 6.28
N TYR A 81 -21.92 8.85 6.61
CA TYR A 81 -20.86 8.65 5.62
C TYR A 81 -21.23 7.64 4.52
N GLY A 82 -22.07 6.64 4.84
CA GLY A 82 -22.59 5.68 3.86
C GLY A 82 -23.57 6.23 2.83
N ASP A 83 -24.01 7.47 2.95
CA ASP A 83 -24.93 8.12 1.98
C ASP A 83 -24.16 8.82 0.83
N PHE A 84 -22.84 8.87 0.90
CA PHE A 84 -22.00 9.50 -0.12
C PHE A 84 -21.45 8.46 -1.09
N LEU A 85 -21.54 8.76 -2.38
CA LEU A 85 -20.96 7.95 -3.45
C LEU A 85 -20.04 8.83 -4.30
N ILE A 86 -18.76 8.47 -4.34
CA ILE A 86 -17.76 9.14 -5.17
C ILE A 86 -17.53 8.32 -6.43
N LEU A 87 -17.77 8.93 -7.59
CA LEU A 87 -17.57 8.30 -8.88
C LEU A 87 -16.34 8.90 -9.58
N VAL A 88 -15.43 8.05 -9.99
CA VAL A 88 -14.24 8.44 -10.76
C VAL A 88 -14.27 7.76 -12.13
N ARG A 89 -13.73 8.41 -13.16
CA ARG A 89 -13.66 7.82 -14.50
C ARG A 89 -12.62 6.71 -14.61
N ARG A 90 -11.53 6.84 -13.87
CA ARG A 90 -10.43 5.87 -13.81
C ARG A 90 -9.91 5.79 -12.39
N ARG A 91 -9.40 4.63 -12.03
CA ARG A 91 -8.63 4.45 -10.78
C ARG A 91 -7.17 4.82 -11.09
N ASP A 92 -6.89 6.11 -10.99
CA ASP A 92 -5.58 6.70 -11.20
C ASP A 92 -5.11 7.41 -9.92
N ALA A 93 -4.02 8.14 -9.99
CA ALA A 93 -3.49 8.90 -8.87
C ALA A 93 -4.52 9.87 -8.24
N THR A 94 -5.56 10.31 -8.98
CA THR A 94 -6.64 11.12 -8.41
C THR A 94 -7.51 10.31 -7.44
N PHE A 95 -7.80 9.06 -7.81
CA PHE A 95 -8.54 8.15 -6.93
C PHE A 95 -7.78 7.89 -5.63
N GLU A 96 -6.48 7.62 -5.74
CA GLU A 96 -5.61 7.37 -4.57
C GLU A 96 -5.53 8.58 -3.64
N GLU A 97 -5.38 9.79 -4.20
CA GLU A 97 -5.40 11.02 -3.40
C GLU A 97 -6.74 11.26 -2.70
N VAL A 98 -7.86 10.97 -3.35
CA VAL A 98 -9.19 11.07 -2.72
C VAL A 98 -9.30 10.11 -1.54
N ILE A 99 -8.88 8.85 -1.70
CA ILE A 99 -8.87 7.87 -0.60
C ILE A 99 -7.98 8.34 0.55
N ARG A 100 -6.75 8.81 0.25
CA ARG A 100 -5.82 9.33 1.25
C ARG A 100 -6.41 10.52 2.02
N ALA A 101 -7.01 11.48 1.31
CA ALA A 101 -7.63 12.65 1.92
C ALA A 101 -8.81 12.28 2.82
N LEU A 102 -9.66 11.34 2.41
CA LEU A 102 -10.77 10.84 3.21
C LEU A 102 -10.28 10.16 4.49
N LYS A 103 -9.26 9.28 4.40
CA LYS A 103 -8.64 8.64 5.57
C LYS A 103 -8.04 9.68 6.53
N THR A 104 -7.30 10.64 6.00
CA THR A 104 -6.69 11.74 6.79
C THR A 104 -7.75 12.58 7.50
N ALA A 105 -8.90 12.81 6.87
CA ALA A 105 -10.04 13.52 7.46
C ALA A 105 -10.86 12.67 8.45
N GLY A 106 -10.52 11.39 8.66
CA GLY A 106 -11.26 10.47 9.51
C GLY A 106 -12.62 10.05 8.92
N VAL A 107 -12.79 10.15 7.60
CA VAL A 107 -14.00 9.73 6.90
C VAL A 107 -13.89 8.25 6.56
N PRO A 108 -14.79 7.39 7.06
CA PRO A 108 -14.80 5.97 6.71
C PRO A 108 -15.07 5.78 5.21
N VAL A 109 -14.25 4.97 4.55
CA VAL A 109 -14.38 4.69 3.11
C VAL A 109 -14.62 3.21 2.91
N ALA A 110 -15.78 2.86 2.30
CA ALA A 110 -16.06 1.49 1.90
C ALA A 110 -15.45 1.20 0.52
N GLY A 111 -14.80 0.05 0.37
CA GLY A 111 -14.24 -0.40 -0.90
C GLY A 111 -12.94 0.29 -1.32
N ALA A 112 -12.32 1.07 -0.42
CA ALA A 112 -10.96 1.58 -0.61
C ALA A 112 -9.90 0.47 -0.53
N ASP A 113 -10.26 -0.67 0.03
CA ASP A 113 -9.39 -1.80 0.32
C ASP A 113 -8.98 -2.64 -0.90
N ARG A 114 -9.38 -2.23 -2.10
CA ARG A 114 -8.71 -2.66 -3.31
C ARG A 114 -7.66 -1.61 -3.72
N LEU A 115 -6.77 -1.24 -2.79
CA LEU A 115 -5.41 -0.93 -3.19
C LEU A 115 -5.03 -2.02 -4.21
N LYS A 116 -4.50 -1.64 -5.37
CA LYS A 116 -3.74 -2.61 -6.13
C LYS A 116 -2.62 -3.02 -5.19
N LEU A 117 -2.76 -4.19 -4.60
CA LEU A 117 -1.78 -4.74 -3.68
C LEU A 117 -0.39 -4.68 -4.30
N SER A 118 -0.33 -4.96 -5.63
CA SER A 118 0.84 -4.83 -6.48
C SER A 118 1.40 -3.40 -6.63
N SER A 119 0.77 -2.37 -6.05
CA SER A 119 1.31 -1.00 -6.09
C SER A 119 1.97 -0.56 -4.77
N HIS A 120 1.93 -1.40 -3.73
CA HIS A 120 2.55 -1.08 -2.46
C HIS A 120 3.87 -1.83 -2.30
N ILE A 121 4.97 -1.12 -2.02
CA ILE A 121 6.32 -1.69 -1.94
C ILE A 121 6.44 -2.88 -0.98
N VAL A 122 5.64 -2.93 0.09
CA VAL A 122 5.65 -4.06 1.03
C VAL A 122 5.21 -5.36 0.38
N PHE A 123 4.32 -5.29 -0.63
CA PHE A 123 3.93 -6.46 -1.40
C PHE A 123 5.11 -7.00 -2.19
N ASP A 124 5.85 -6.12 -2.88
CA ASP A 124 7.05 -6.50 -3.63
C ASP A 124 8.12 -7.09 -2.69
N ASP A 125 8.28 -6.51 -1.50
CA ASP A 125 9.20 -7.01 -0.48
C ASP A 125 8.83 -8.42 0.00
N LEU A 126 7.53 -8.69 0.22
CA LEU A 126 7.04 -10.03 0.61
C LEU A 126 7.24 -11.05 -0.52
N ILE A 127 6.96 -10.66 -1.76
CA ILE A 127 7.21 -11.51 -2.93
C ILE A 127 8.71 -11.79 -3.10
N ALA A 128 9.57 -10.77 -2.99
CA ALA A 128 11.02 -10.94 -3.06
C ALA A 128 11.53 -11.89 -1.98
N LEU A 129 10.99 -11.80 -0.75
CA LEU A 129 11.33 -12.69 0.35
C LEU A 129 10.96 -14.16 0.05
N ALA A 130 9.77 -14.39 -0.51
CA ALA A 130 9.31 -15.72 -0.88
C ALA A 130 10.13 -16.28 -2.07
N ARG A 131 10.40 -15.45 -3.09
CA ARG A 131 11.26 -15.83 -4.22
C ARG A 131 12.65 -16.21 -3.78
N PHE A 132 13.28 -15.41 -2.92
CA PHE A 132 14.58 -15.73 -2.38
C PHE A 132 14.55 -17.05 -1.58
N ALA A 133 13.54 -17.28 -0.76
CA ALA A 133 13.44 -18.53 0.00
C ALA A 133 13.33 -19.77 -0.90
N LEU A 134 12.64 -19.65 -2.05
CA LEU A 134 12.50 -20.69 -3.07
C LEU A 134 13.79 -20.85 -3.90
N PHE A 135 14.37 -19.72 -4.30
CA PHE A 135 15.50 -19.64 -5.22
C PHE A 135 16.61 -18.76 -4.64
N PRO A 136 17.44 -19.27 -3.70
CA PRO A 136 18.47 -18.46 -3.03
C PRO A 136 19.55 -17.89 -3.95
N ASP A 137 19.64 -18.37 -5.19
CA ASP A 137 20.56 -17.88 -6.22
C ASP A 137 19.96 -16.70 -7.03
N ASP A 138 18.71 -16.30 -6.76
CA ASP A 138 18.09 -15.10 -7.34
C ASP A 138 18.65 -13.83 -6.67
N GLU A 139 19.73 -13.33 -7.26
CA GLU A 139 20.44 -12.15 -6.76
C GLU A 139 19.59 -10.88 -6.75
N LEU A 140 18.64 -10.75 -7.70
CA LEU A 140 17.77 -9.59 -7.75
C LEU A 140 16.78 -9.56 -6.58
N SER A 141 16.09 -10.67 -6.36
CA SER A 141 15.20 -10.80 -5.20
C SER A 141 15.95 -10.62 -3.88
N LEU A 142 17.18 -11.16 -3.79
CA LEU A 142 18.04 -10.98 -2.62
C LEU A 142 18.43 -9.51 -2.43
N ALA A 143 18.83 -8.81 -3.47
CA ALA A 143 19.18 -7.39 -3.36
C ALA A 143 17.96 -6.54 -2.93
N CYS A 144 16.78 -6.80 -3.50
CA CYS A 144 15.54 -6.13 -3.11
C CYS A 144 15.23 -6.35 -1.62
N ILE A 145 15.28 -7.60 -1.15
CA ILE A 145 14.94 -7.90 0.25
C ILE A 145 15.98 -7.37 1.24
N LEU A 146 17.26 -7.33 0.89
CA LEU A 146 18.29 -6.70 1.72
C LEU A 146 18.02 -5.21 1.94
N ARG A 147 17.52 -4.51 0.92
CA ARG A 147 17.14 -3.10 0.99
C ARG A 147 15.79 -2.84 1.66
N SER A 148 14.96 -3.87 1.81
CA SER A 148 13.63 -3.77 2.41
C SER A 148 13.69 -3.49 3.92
N PRO A 149 12.57 -3.08 4.53
CA PRO A 149 12.47 -2.92 5.99
C PRO A 149 12.77 -4.20 6.77
N PHE A 150 12.65 -5.36 6.14
CA PHE A 150 12.91 -6.64 6.80
C PHE A 150 14.38 -6.82 7.17
N CYS A 151 15.30 -6.45 6.28
CA CYS A 151 16.74 -6.59 6.49
C CYS A 151 17.43 -5.26 6.85
N ASP A 152 16.90 -4.15 6.32
CA ASP A 152 17.36 -2.77 6.58
C ASP A 152 18.84 -2.53 6.29
N VAL A 153 19.39 -3.24 5.30
CA VAL A 153 20.76 -3.03 4.82
C VAL A 153 20.78 -1.76 3.97
N ASP A 154 21.66 -0.83 4.27
CA ASP A 154 21.79 0.40 3.50
C ASP A 154 22.50 0.17 2.14
N GLU A 155 22.59 1.23 1.33
CA GLU A 155 23.15 1.13 -0.01
C GLU A 155 24.65 0.84 0.01
N ASP A 156 25.37 1.45 0.94
CA ASP A 156 26.79 1.21 1.13
C ASP A 156 27.06 -0.23 1.61
N GLY A 157 26.21 -0.75 2.48
CA GLY A 157 26.26 -2.14 2.93
C GLY A 157 25.99 -3.13 1.81
N LEU A 158 24.98 -2.86 0.99
CA LEU A 158 24.68 -3.68 -0.19
C LEU A 158 25.83 -3.62 -1.21
N TYR A 159 26.34 -2.42 -1.49
CA TYR A 159 27.49 -2.24 -2.38
C TYR A 159 28.73 -3.00 -1.89
N ALA A 160 29.00 -2.93 -0.58
CA ALA A 160 30.12 -3.65 0.04
C ALA A 160 29.98 -5.18 -0.06
N LEU A 161 28.73 -5.72 0.00
CA LEU A 161 28.47 -7.14 -0.23
C LEU A 161 28.57 -7.51 -1.72
N ALA A 162 28.07 -6.63 -2.60
CA ALA A 162 28.03 -6.88 -4.03
C ALA A 162 29.44 -6.92 -4.68
N GLY A 163 30.41 -6.15 -4.15
CA GLY A 163 31.81 -6.12 -4.54
C GLY A 163 32.13 -6.07 -6.04
N GLU A 164 33.35 -5.64 -6.42
CA GLU A 164 33.75 -5.63 -7.83
C GLU A 164 34.14 -7.04 -8.36
N GLU A 165 34.53 -7.95 -7.47
CA GLU A 165 34.95 -9.31 -7.81
C GLU A 165 33.99 -10.37 -7.25
N LYS A 166 32.81 -10.47 -7.82
CA LYS A 166 31.81 -11.51 -7.46
C LYS A 166 32.27 -12.90 -7.86
N ARG A 167 32.91 -13.65 -6.95
CA ARG A 167 33.27 -15.06 -7.19
C ARG A 167 32.26 -16.08 -6.71
N GLY A 168 31.18 -15.67 -6.02
CA GLY A 168 30.29 -16.65 -5.38
C GLY A 168 28.81 -16.27 -5.20
N GLY A 169 28.41 -15.10 -5.70
CA GLY A 169 27.03 -14.61 -5.53
C GLY A 169 26.78 -13.92 -4.19
N LEU A 170 25.77 -13.03 -4.19
CA LEU A 170 25.45 -12.14 -3.07
C LEU A 170 25.07 -12.90 -1.78
N TRP A 171 24.36 -14.02 -1.92
CA TRP A 171 24.00 -14.86 -0.77
C TRP A 171 25.22 -15.49 -0.08
N ARG A 172 26.19 -15.93 -0.86
CA ARG A 172 27.42 -16.48 -0.32
C ARG A 172 28.22 -15.42 0.43
N GLU A 173 28.40 -14.25 -0.18
CA GLU A 173 29.08 -13.11 0.45
C GLU A 173 28.40 -12.72 1.77
N LEU A 174 27.08 -12.60 1.79
CA LEU A 174 26.34 -12.32 3.02
C LEU A 174 26.60 -13.38 4.10
N ARG A 175 26.58 -14.67 3.76
CA ARG A 175 26.82 -15.76 4.71
C ARG A 175 28.23 -15.73 5.30
N GLU A 176 29.24 -15.45 4.47
CA GLU A 176 30.62 -15.45 4.90
C GLU A 176 30.95 -14.20 5.73
N ARG A 177 30.30 -13.08 5.42
CA ARG A 177 30.57 -11.77 6.01
C ARG A 177 29.54 -11.31 7.02
N ALA A 178 28.51 -12.09 7.29
CA ALA A 178 27.46 -11.76 8.27
C ALA A 178 28.00 -11.23 9.61
N PRO A 179 29.06 -11.81 10.22
CA PRO A 179 29.59 -11.33 11.50
C PRO A 179 30.28 -9.96 11.45
N GLU A 180 30.56 -9.42 10.26
CA GLU A 180 31.26 -8.14 10.11
C GLU A 180 30.38 -6.95 10.50
N ARG A 181 29.06 -7.07 10.32
CA ARG A 181 28.10 -6.00 10.61
C ARG A 181 26.80 -6.54 11.23
N PRO A 182 26.22 -5.84 12.23
CA PRO A 182 24.99 -6.29 12.89
C PRO A 182 23.81 -6.43 11.90
N GLU A 183 23.65 -5.50 10.95
CA GLU A 183 22.61 -5.54 9.93
C GLU A 183 22.75 -6.73 8.99
N TRP A 184 23.96 -7.16 8.68
CA TRP A 184 24.21 -8.36 7.88
C TRP A 184 23.93 -9.64 8.66
N THR A 185 24.29 -9.67 9.95
CA THR A 185 23.93 -10.79 10.83
C THR A 185 22.42 -10.96 10.89
N HIS A 186 21.70 -9.85 11.12
CA HIS A 186 20.24 -9.85 11.15
C HIS A 186 19.63 -10.33 9.81
N ALA A 187 20.10 -9.78 8.69
CA ALA A 187 19.66 -10.17 7.35
C ALA A 187 19.92 -11.66 7.08
N HIS A 188 21.13 -12.13 7.38
CA HIS A 188 21.48 -13.55 7.24
C HIS A 188 20.53 -14.46 8.04
N ASP A 189 20.27 -14.15 9.30
CA ASP A 189 19.44 -14.97 10.18
C ASP A 189 17.95 -14.96 9.77
N LEU A 190 17.45 -13.83 9.30
CA LEU A 190 16.10 -13.74 8.73
C LEU A 190 15.99 -14.58 7.45
N LEU A 191 16.93 -14.41 6.53
CA LEU A 191 16.89 -15.06 5.23
C LEU A 191 17.11 -16.57 5.34
N ARG A 192 17.96 -17.00 6.26
CA ARG A 192 18.11 -18.41 6.58
C ARG A 192 16.83 -19.01 7.15
N PHE A 193 16.18 -18.28 8.06
CA PHE A 193 14.88 -18.69 8.58
C PHE A 193 13.84 -18.79 7.44
N ALA A 194 13.81 -17.83 6.50
CA ALA A 194 12.92 -17.90 5.34
C ALA A 194 13.14 -19.17 4.51
N ILE A 195 14.40 -19.54 4.23
CA ILE A 195 14.75 -20.78 3.52
C ILE A 195 14.23 -22.01 4.30
N ASP A 196 14.39 -22.04 5.62
CA ASP A 196 13.97 -23.14 6.46
C ASP A 196 12.42 -23.29 6.50
N GLN A 197 11.68 -22.17 6.34
CA GLN A 197 10.22 -22.14 6.35
C GLN A 197 9.56 -22.39 4.97
N ARG A 198 10.33 -22.44 3.87
CA ARG A 198 9.78 -22.55 2.49
C ARG A 198 8.88 -23.75 2.22
N GLY A 199 9.00 -24.80 3.01
CA GLY A 199 8.17 -26.01 2.92
C GLY A 199 6.86 -25.96 3.71
N ARG A 200 6.56 -24.85 4.39
CA ARG A 200 5.29 -24.65 5.07
C ARG A 200 4.20 -24.24 4.08
N ASP A 201 2.96 -24.23 4.58
CA ASP A 201 1.85 -23.59 3.89
C ASP A 201 2.18 -22.09 3.66
N PRO A 202 1.71 -21.49 2.56
CA PRO A 202 2.02 -20.11 2.21
C PRO A 202 1.66 -19.10 3.31
N PHE A 203 0.49 -19.25 3.95
CA PHE A 203 0.11 -18.36 5.04
C PHE A 203 1.06 -18.50 6.23
N GLY A 204 1.38 -19.74 6.63
CA GLY A 204 2.33 -20.01 7.71
C GLY A 204 3.74 -19.49 7.42
N PHE A 205 4.16 -19.46 6.14
CA PHE A 205 5.41 -18.85 5.71
C PHE A 205 5.40 -17.33 5.95
N PHE A 206 4.46 -16.61 5.36
CA PHE A 206 4.41 -15.14 5.48
C PHE A 206 4.12 -14.69 6.92
N ALA A 207 3.14 -15.30 7.58
CA ALA A 207 2.82 -14.98 8.98
C ALA A 207 3.99 -15.29 9.92
N GLY A 208 4.73 -16.36 9.67
CA GLY A 208 5.91 -16.74 10.44
C GLY A 208 7.01 -15.68 10.35
N LEU A 209 7.28 -15.15 9.15
CA LEU A 209 8.28 -14.10 8.93
C LEU A 209 7.85 -12.75 9.50
N LEU A 210 6.58 -12.37 9.32
CA LEU A 210 6.03 -11.12 9.86
C LEU A 210 6.02 -11.09 11.38
N ASN A 211 5.79 -12.22 12.04
CA ASN A 211 5.71 -12.32 13.49
C ASN A 211 7.02 -12.74 14.17
N ARG A 212 8.04 -13.16 13.40
CA ARG A 212 9.34 -13.47 13.98
C ARG A 212 9.93 -12.24 14.65
N VAL A 213 10.27 -12.40 15.93
CA VAL A 213 10.94 -11.38 16.72
C VAL A 213 12.44 -11.59 16.62
N ASP A 214 13.17 -10.53 16.33
CA ASP A 214 14.63 -10.50 16.28
C ASP A 214 15.27 -10.24 17.66
N ASP A 215 16.60 -10.22 17.70
CA ASP A 215 17.36 -10.00 18.92
C ASP A 215 17.13 -8.60 19.53
N THR A 216 16.59 -7.65 18.76
CA THR A 216 16.19 -6.31 19.24
C THR A 216 14.78 -6.26 19.81
N GLY A 217 14.06 -7.39 19.81
CA GLY A 217 12.67 -7.47 20.25
C GLY A 217 11.66 -6.96 19.23
N ARG A 218 12.05 -6.71 17.96
CA ARG A 218 11.16 -6.23 16.90
C ARG A 218 10.72 -7.37 16.01
N SER A 219 9.43 -7.41 15.69
CA SER A 219 8.91 -8.33 14.69
C SER A 219 9.11 -7.79 13.27
N GLY A 220 9.07 -8.68 12.26
CA GLY A 220 9.11 -8.26 10.86
C GLY A 220 8.02 -7.23 10.53
N ARG A 221 6.78 -7.43 11.02
CA ARG A 221 5.69 -6.45 10.89
C ARG A 221 6.06 -5.11 11.54
N ALA A 222 6.62 -5.12 12.74
CA ALA A 222 7.02 -3.89 13.42
C ALA A 222 8.11 -3.10 12.65
N ARG A 223 9.04 -3.79 12.00
CA ARG A 223 10.06 -3.17 11.14
C ARG A 223 9.44 -2.53 9.91
N VAL A 224 8.52 -3.23 9.24
CA VAL A 224 7.77 -2.71 8.08
C VAL A 224 7.02 -1.43 8.46
N LEU A 225 6.25 -1.45 9.57
CA LEU A 225 5.47 -0.31 10.01
C LEU A 225 6.35 0.87 10.47
N ALA A 226 7.49 0.60 11.07
CA ALA A 226 8.42 1.65 11.50
C ALA A 226 9.02 2.43 10.31
N ARG A 227 9.30 1.78 9.19
CA ARG A 227 9.90 2.40 8.00
C ARG A 227 8.88 2.92 7.00
N LEU A 228 7.79 2.18 6.75
CA LEU A 228 6.80 2.50 5.72
C LEU A 228 5.54 3.17 6.26
N GLY A 229 5.41 3.26 7.58
CA GLY A 229 4.23 3.87 8.21
C GLY A 229 3.02 2.94 8.31
N ARG A 230 1.92 3.47 8.85
CA ARG A 230 0.70 2.69 9.12
C ARG A 230 -0.02 2.22 7.85
N GLU A 231 0.20 2.88 6.72
CA GLU A 231 -0.40 2.49 5.44
C GLU A 231 0.08 1.09 4.99
N ALA A 232 1.31 0.72 5.36
CA ALA A 232 1.83 -0.61 5.08
C ALA A 232 1.09 -1.74 5.81
N GLU A 233 0.43 -1.44 6.94
CA GLU A 233 -0.34 -2.44 7.70
C GLU A 233 -1.49 -3.02 6.89
N GLU A 234 -2.24 -2.14 6.20
CA GLU A 234 -3.34 -2.56 5.34
C GLU A 234 -2.85 -3.43 4.18
N ALA A 235 -1.70 -3.09 3.58
CA ALA A 235 -1.12 -3.86 2.49
C ALA A 235 -0.61 -5.24 2.97
N VAL A 236 -0.01 -5.32 4.15
CA VAL A 236 0.40 -6.59 4.78
C VAL A 236 -0.82 -7.46 5.05
N ASP A 237 -1.88 -6.91 5.66
CA ASP A 237 -3.08 -7.66 6.00
C ASP A 237 -3.83 -8.13 4.75
N GLU A 238 -3.91 -7.29 3.71
CA GLU A 238 -4.52 -7.68 2.44
C GLU A 238 -3.70 -8.76 1.72
N THR A 239 -2.36 -8.68 1.77
CA THR A 239 -1.51 -9.76 1.23
C THR A 239 -1.81 -11.09 1.93
N LEU A 240 -1.89 -11.10 3.25
CA LEU A 240 -2.21 -12.29 4.02
C LEU A 240 -3.62 -12.82 3.71
N ASN A 241 -4.61 -11.94 3.53
CA ASN A 241 -5.97 -12.32 3.14
C ASN A 241 -6.00 -12.95 1.74
N GLN A 242 -5.23 -12.44 0.80
CA GLN A 242 -5.14 -13.03 -0.54
C GLN A 242 -4.44 -14.40 -0.53
N VAL A 243 -3.41 -14.54 0.29
CA VAL A 243 -2.75 -15.84 0.51
C VAL A 243 -3.74 -16.85 1.07
N LEU A 244 -4.49 -16.51 2.13
CA LEU A 244 -5.52 -17.37 2.70
C LEU A 244 -6.60 -17.73 1.67
N ALA A 245 -7.09 -16.74 0.91
CA ALA A 245 -8.10 -17.00 -0.12
C ALA A 245 -7.56 -17.87 -1.28
N ALA A 246 -6.26 -17.87 -1.53
CA ALA A 246 -5.62 -18.74 -2.48
C ALA A 246 -5.52 -20.18 -1.94
N GLU A 247 -5.14 -20.36 -0.67
CA GLU A 247 -5.08 -21.67 0.01
C GLU A 247 -6.44 -22.36 0.10
N ASP A 248 -7.50 -21.62 0.39
CA ASP A 248 -8.87 -22.15 0.47
C ASP A 248 -9.37 -22.77 -0.84
N ARG A 249 -8.75 -22.41 -1.98
CA ARG A 249 -9.07 -22.98 -3.29
C ARG A 249 -8.44 -24.34 -3.55
N GLY A 250 -7.54 -24.80 -2.67
CA GLY A 250 -6.94 -26.14 -2.68
C GLY A 250 -5.42 -26.11 -2.60
N GLY A 251 -4.86 -26.58 -1.49
CA GLY A 251 -3.47 -27.00 -1.21
C GLY A 251 -2.36 -26.44 -2.08
N LEU A 252 -2.14 -25.12 -2.02
CA LEU A 252 -1.09 -24.46 -2.80
C LEU A 252 0.26 -24.57 -2.06
N ASP A 253 1.33 -24.83 -2.83
CA ASP A 253 2.68 -24.59 -2.36
C ASP A 253 3.06 -23.11 -2.47
N LEU A 254 4.17 -22.74 -1.85
CA LEU A 254 4.64 -21.36 -1.83
C LEU A 254 4.93 -20.82 -3.24
N GLU A 255 5.45 -21.64 -4.15
CA GLU A 255 5.79 -21.24 -5.52
C GLU A 255 4.53 -20.89 -6.32
N THR A 256 3.51 -21.75 -6.27
CA THR A 256 2.22 -21.52 -6.93
C THR A 256 1.51 -20.30 -6.33
N CYS A 257 1.59 -20.11 -5.00
CA CYS A 257 1.02 -18.95 -4.33
C CYS A 257 1.66 -17.65 -4.83
N VAL A 258 2.99 -17.57 -4.89
CA VAL A 258 3.73 -16.41 -5.40
C VAL A 258 3.31 -16.10 -6.84
N ALA A 259 3.26 -17.10 -7.71
CA ALA A 259 2.85 -16.92 -9.10
C ALA A 259 1.42 -16.37 -9.23
N LEU A 260 0.48 -16.81 -8.37
CA LEU A 260 -0.88 -16.30 -8.34
C LEU A 260 -0.98 -14.86 -7.85
N LEU A 261 -0.20 -14.50 -6.83
CA LEU A 261 -0.18 -13.15 -6.28
C LEU A 261 0.38 -12.13 -7.29
N GLU A 262 1.37 -12.52 -8.10
CA GLU A 262 1.96 -11.67 -9.15
C GLU A 262 1.05 -11.50 -10.37
N ALA A 263 0.17 -12.46 -10.61
CA ALA A 263 -0.79 -12.41 -11.73
C ALA A 263 -2.07 -11.62 -11.41
N ALA A 264 -2.29 -11.23 -10.15
CA ALA A 264 -3.51 -10.56 -9.68
C ALA A 264 -3.42 -9.03 -9.78
#